data_25908567c8acc606db7cdb6c55ec4efb
#
_entry.id   25908567c8acc606db7cdb6c55ec4efb
#
_cell.length_a   1.000
_cell.length_b   1.000
_cell.length_c   1.000
_cell.angle_alpha   90.00
_cell.angle_beta   90.00
_cell.angle_gamma   90.00
#
_symmetry.space_group_name_H-M   'P 1'
#
loop_
_entity.id
_entity.type
_entity.pdbx_description
1 polymer ?
#
loop_
_entity_poly.entity_id
_entity_poly.type
_entity_poly.pdbx_seq_one_letter_code
_entity_poly.pdbx_strand_id
1 'polypeptide(L)'
;MKVKVSTLKHHPKNKEIYTLSSIEELMESISEVGLLQPLIIDSRNQVISGNRRFESVKRLGWEEVEVNLIEVKDGEEELLLIHFNKQRIKSFKELINEYLTLDRFYRKGQGRRTDLTSVKSNRSSSRDIVSKEMGISSSQLQRLIFIHKYHPEHIELLDKGILTINQSYLQIQRELKEKESRENKPNNKSKATKNSSWRFYQKSSHDMS
;
A
#
# COMPACT_ATOMS: atom_id res chain seq x y z
N MET A 1 -31.75 -9.16 8.85
CA MET A 1 -32.69 -8.14 9.40
C MET A 1 -32.75 -6.95 8.44
N LYS A 2 -33.87 -6.19 8.44
CA LYS A 2 -33.96 -4.94 7.66
C LYS A 2 -33.63 -3.74 8.53
N VAL A 3 -32.89 -2.79 7.99
CA VAL A 3 -32.57 -1.51 8.65
C VAL A 3 -32.74 -0.35 7.69
N LYS A 4 -33.00 0.85 8.23
CA LYS A 4 -33.15 2.07 7.42
C LYS A 4 -31.79 2.43 6.80
N VAL A 5 -31.75 2.66 5.50
CA VAL A 5 -30.52 3.08 4.77
C VAL A 5 -29.90 4.34 5.36
N SER A 6 -30.78 5.27 5.85
CA SER A 6 -30.35 6.53 6.47
C SER A 6 -29.56 6.36 7.78
N THR A 7 -29.68 5.21 8.47
CA THR A 7 -28.95 4.93 9.72
C THR A 7 -27.54 4.32 9.46
N LEU A 8 -27.28 3.84 8.24
CA LEU A 8 -26.05 3.20 7.89
C LEU A 8 -24.97 4.22 7.52
N LYS A 9 -23.73 3.85 7.78
CA LYS A 9 -22.54 4.65 7.46
C LYS A 9 -21.46 3.79 6.84
N HIS A 10 -20.67 4.36 5.92
CA HIS A 10 -19.43 3.72 5.51
C HIS A 10 -18.45 3.64 6.67
N HIS A 11 -17.77 2.51 6.81
CA HIS A 11 -16.66 2.45 7.75
C HIS A 11 -15.56 3.45 7.30
N PRO A 12 -15.01 4.31 8.20
CA PRO A 12 -14.07 5.36 7.82
C PRO A 12 -12.88 4.82 7.03
N LYS A 13 -12.31 3.70 7.47
CA LYS A 13 -11.16 3.06 6.83
C LYS A 13 -11.44 2.47 5.45
N ASN A 14 -12.71 2.17 5.13
CA ASN A 14 -13.01 1.66 3.80
C ASN A 14 -12.63 2.65 2.69
N LYS A 15 -12.85 3.95 2.89
CA LYS A 15 -12.48 4.99 1.91
C LYS A 15 -10.98 5.20 1.79
N GLU A 16 -10.22 4.90 2.85
CA GLU A 16 -8.76 4.99 2.83
C GLU A 16 -8.14 3.83 2.04
N ILE A 17 -8.75 2.64 2.10
CA ILE A 17 -8.22 1.42 1.49
C ILE A 17 -8.75 1.24 0.07
N TYR A 18 -10.06 1.44 -0.14
CA TYR A 18 -10.76 1.09 -1.38
C TYR A 18 -11.44 2.26 -2.05
N THR A 19 -11.46 2.22 -3.38
CA THR A 19 -12.25 3.13 -4.20
C THR A 19 -13.63 2.54 -4.49
N LEU A 20 -14.64 3.42 -4.57
CA LEU A 20 -15.98 3.05 -4.98
C LEU A 20 -16.11 3.23 -6.50
N SER A 21 -15.71 2.21 -7.27
CA SER A 21 -15.79 2.19 -8.74
C SER A 21 -17.01 1.42 -9.23
N SER A 22 -17.44 1.68 -10.47
CA SER A 22 -18.55 0.98 -11.16
C SER A 22 -19.85 0.93 -10.31
N ILE A 23 -20.21 2.06 -9.73
CA ILE A 23 -21.47 2.18 -8.95
C ILE A 23 -22.66 2.18 -9.89
N GLU A 24 -22.57 2.87 -11.02
CA GLU A 24 -23.64 3.03 -12.01
C GLU A 24 -24.10 1.69 -12.55
N GLU A 25 -23.17 0.84 -13.00
CA GLU A 25 -23.47 -0.53 -13.48
C GLU A 25 -24.14 -1.38 -12.38
N LEU A 26 -23.69 -1.22 -11.15
CA LEU A 26 -24.27 -1.94 -10.02
C LEU A 26 -25.65 -1.43 -9.65
N MET A 27 -25.92 -0.12 -9.81
CA MET A 27 -27.24 0.48 -9.63
C MET A 27 -28.25 -0.08 -10.65
N GLU A 28 -27.88 -0.18 -11.93
CA GLU A 28 -28.69 -0.80 -12.96
C GLU A 28 -29.06 -2.24 -12.58
N SER A 29 -28.06 -3.05 -12.27
CA SER A 29 -28.28 -4.43 -11.83
C SER A 29 -29.18 -4.54 -10.60
N ILE A 30 -28.98 -3.70 -9.56
CA ILE A 30 -29.82 -3.70 -8.35
C ILE A 30 -31.25 -3.25 -8.67
N SER A 31 -31.44 -2.32 -9.59
CA SER A 31 -32.79 -1.88 -9.98
C SER A 31 -33.58 -2.96 -10.71
N GLU A 32 -32.88 -3.83 -11.48
CA GLU A 32 -33.52 -4.92 -12.23
C GLU A 32 -33.84 -6.15 -11.39
N VAL A 33 -32.85 -6.62 -10.62
CA VAL A 33 -32.94 -7.92 -9.90
C VAL A 33 -32.98 -7.80 -8.38
N GLY A 34 -32.90 -6.59 -7.86
CA GLY A 34 -32.84 -6.35 -6.43
C GLY A 34 -31.45 -6.61 -5.81
N LEU A 35 -31.36 -6.50 -4.51
CA LEU A 35 -30.14 -6.77 -3.76
C LEU A 35 -30.03 -8.26 -3.42
N LEU A 36 -29.25 -9.02 -4.18
CA LEU A 36 -29.11 -10.48 -4.01
C LEU A 36 -28.38 -10.92 -2.75
N GLN A 37 -27.53 -10.06 -2.22
CA GLN A 37 -26.75 -10.34 -1.01
C GLN A 37 -26.89 -9.21 0.01
N PRO A 38 -27.24 -9.50 1.28
CA PRO A 38 -27.34 -8.48 2.31
C PRO A 38 -26.00 -7.77 2.55
N LEU A 39 -26.07 -6.57 3.09
CA LEU A 39 -24.88 -5.87 3.60
C LEU A 39 -24.45 -6.51 4.92
N ILE A 40 -23.15 -6.41 5.22
CA ILE A 40 -22.63 -6.80 6.53
C ILE A 40 -22.26 -5.54 7.29
N ILE A 41 -22.81 -5.40 8.50
CA ILE A 41 -22.63 -4.22 9.36
C ILE A 41 -22.13 -4.62 10.74
N ASP A 42 -21.48 -3.68 11.43
CA ASP A 42 -21.14 -3.77 12.85
C ASP A 42 -22.25 -3.24 13.75
N SER A 43 -22.06 -3.34 15.06
CA SER A 43 -22.99 -2.83 16.07
C SER A 43 -23.16 -1.29 16.06
N ARG A 44 -22.28 -0.56 15.37
CA ARG A 44 -22.32 0.91 15.19
C ARG A 44 -22.99 1.32 13.88
N ASN A 45 -23.66 0.39 13.19
CA ASN A 45 -24.24 0.56 11.86
C ASN A 45 -23.24 0.97 10.78
N GLN A 46 -21.97 0.56 10.92
CA GLN A 46 -20.95 0.79 9.91
C GLN A 46 -20.90 -0.40 8.96
N VAL A 47 -20.89 -0.11 7.66
CA VAL A 47 -20.83 -1.16 6.62
C VAL A 47 -19.42 -1.72 6.52
N ILE A 48 -19.26 -2.97 6.94
CA ILE A 48 -18.01 -3.72 6.87
C ILE A 48 -17.86 -4.37 5.48
N SER A 49 -18.97 -4.94 4.95
CA SER A 49 -18.96 -5.53 3.61
C SER A 49 -20.15 -5.08 2.79
N GLY A 50 -19.94 -4.86 1.49
CA GLY A 50 -20.96 -4.39 0.56
C GLY A 50 -21.01 -2.87 0.43
N ASN A 51 -19.90 -2.16 0.66
CA ASN A 51 -19.85 -0.70 0.56
C ASN A 51 -20.30 -0.15 -0.81
N ARG A 52 -20.02 -0.83 -1.93
CA ARG A 52 -20.53 -0.46 -3.26
C ARG A 52 -22.06 -0.64 -3.33
N ARG A 53 -22.57 -1.77 -2.84
CA ARG A 53 -24.03 -2.06 -2.75
C ARG A 53 -24.72 -1.03 -1.88
N PHE A 54 -24.16 -0.67 -0.74
CA PHE A 54 -24.69 0.37 0.13
C PHE A 54 -24.77 1.72 -0.59
N GLU A 55 -23.70 2.13 -1.28
CA GLU A 55 -23.72 3.39 -2.05
C GLU A 55 -24.77 3.34 -3.18
N SER A 56 -24.92 2.20 -3.86
CA SER A 56 -25.91 2.02 -4.91
C SER A 56 -27.34 2.14 -4.37
N VAL A 57 -27.72 1.42 -3.30
CA VAL A 57 -29.08 1.49 -2.73
C VAL A 57 -29.39 2.87 -2.16
N LYS A 58 -28.37 3.56 -1.62
CA LYS A 58 -28.50 4.94 -1.14
C LYS A 58 -28.83 5.90 -2.29
N ARG A 59 -28.12 5.79 -3.44
CA ARG A 59 -28.37 6.62 -4.63
C ARG A 59 -29.70 6.28 -5.29
N LEU A 60 -30.14 5.01 -5.23
CA LEU A 60 -31.46 4.57 -5.70
C LEU A 60 -32.61 5.03 -4.79
N GLY A 61 -32.32 5.65 -3.65
CA GLY A 61 -33.31 6.16 -2.73
C GLY A 61 -34.08 5.10 -1.93
N TRP A 62 -33.48 3.92 -1.73
CA TRP A 62 -34.09 2.88 -0.91
C TRP A 62 -34.25 3.34 0.54
N GLU A 63 -35.42 3.07 1.13
CA GLU A 63 -35.69 3.40 2.54
C GLU A 63 -35.04 2.38 3.47
N GLU A 64 -35.12 1.09 3.14
CA GLU A 64 -34.64 -0.02 3.95
C GLU A 64 -33.81 -0.99 3.11
N VAL A 65 -32.86 -1.66 3.78
CA VAL A 65 -32.00 -2.68 3.18
C VAL A 65 -31.79 -3.85 4.12
N GLU A 66 -31.63 -5.05 3.54
CA GLU A 66 -31.27 -6.24 4.32
C GLU A 66 -29.81 -6.19 4.74
N VAL A 67 -29.59 -6.52 6.03
CA VAL A 67 -28.25 -6.56 6.63
C VAL A 67 -28.04 -7.79 7.49
N ASN A 68 -26.79 -8.21 7.58
CA ASN A 68 -26.31 -9.17 8.57
C ASN A 68 -25.43 -8.41 9.57
N LEU A 69 -25.79 -8.47 10.84
CA LEU A 69 -25.02 -7.90 11.93
C LEU A 69 -23.89 -8.87 12.32
N ILE A 70 -22.69 -8.37 12.46
CA ILE A 70 -21.55 -9.13 12.99
C ILE A 70 -20.98 -8.42 14.22
N GLU A 71 -20.53 -9.24 15.17
CA GLU A 71 -19.72 -8.74 16.28
C GLU A 71 -18.28 -8.55 15.83
N VAL A 72 -17.75 -7.36 16.02
CA VAL A 72 -16.40 -7.00 15.64
C VAL A 72 -15.66 -6.57 16.91
N LYS A 73 -14.50 -7.18 17.16
CA LYS A 73 -13.65 -6.77 18.29
C LYS A 73 -12.95 -5.47 17.94
N ASP A 74 -12.81 -4.61 18.94
CA ASP A 74 -12.12 -3.33 18.77
C ASP A 74 -10.73 -3.50 18.18
N GLY A 75 -10.49 -2.82 17.06
CA GLY A 75 -9.22 -2.85 16.33
C GLY A 75 -9.09 -3.96 15.29
N GLU A 76 -10.08 -4.85 15.14
CA GLU A 76 -10.10 -5.89 14.09
C GLU A 76 -10.92 -5.48 12.85
N GLU A 77 -11.60 -4.32 12.89
CA GLU A 77 -12.47 -3.85 11.81
C GLU A 77 -11.72 -3.73 10.47
N GLU A 78 -10.51 -3.19 10.51
CA GLU A 78 -9.67 -3.01 9.32
C GLU A 78 -9.27 -4.37 8.69
N LEU A 79 -8.98 -5.37 9.54
CA LEU A 79 -8.67 -6.73 9.09
C LEU A 79 -9.88 -7.38 8.40
N LEU A 80 -11.07 -7.22 8.98
CA LEU A 80 -12.32 -7.73 8.40
C LEU A 80 -12.65 -7.05 7.06
N LEU A 81 -12.46 -5.73 6.95
CA LEU A 81 -12.61 -5.01 5.68
C LEU A 81 -11.74 -5.63 4.59
N ILE A 82 -10.48 -5.95 4.88
CA ILE A 82 -9.56 -6.58 3.92
C ILE A 82 -10.00 -8.01 3.63
N HIS A 83 -10.38 -8.77 4.65
CA HIS A 83 -10.81 -10.15 4.50
C HIS A 83 -12.04 -10.29 3.58
N PHE A 84 -13.06 -9.45 3.76
CA PHE A 84 -14.25 -9.45 2.91
C PHE A 84 -13.99 -8.95 1.48
N ASN A 85 -12.90 -8.22 1.25
CA ASN A 85 -12.48 -7.77 -0.08
C ASN A 85 -11.38 -8.65 -0.73
N LYS A 86 -11.05 -9.80 -0.12
CA LYS A 86 -9.95 -10.68 -0.59
C LYS A 86 -10.13 -11.14 -2.05
N GLN A 87 -11.37 -11.44 -2.44
CA GLN A 87 -11.71 -11.92 -3.79
C GLN A 87 -11.91 -10.80 -4.82
N ARG A 88 -11.86 -9.55 -4.40
CA ARG A 88 -12.05 -8.40 -5.28
C ARG A 88 -10.82 -8.19 -6.16
N ILE A 89 -11.04 -7.85 -7.44
CA ILE A 89 -9.98 -7.31 -8.31
C ILE A 89 -9.62 -5.92 -7.77
N LYS A 90 -8.36 -5.72 -7.44
CA LYS A 90 -7.85 -4.52 -6.78
C LYS A 90 -6.87 -3.78 -7.67
N SER A 91 -6.89 -2.46 -7.58
CA SER A 91 -5.84 -1.63 -8.15
C SER A 91 -4.53 -1.77 -7.35
N PHE A 92 -3.39 -1.40 -7.93
CA PHE A 92 -2.09 -1.39 -7.22
C PHE A 92 -2.11 -0.41 -6.06
N LYS A 93 -2.84 0.70 -6.19
CA LYS A 93 -3.06 1.65 -5.10
C LYS A 93 -3.82 1.01 -3.94
N GLU A 94 -4.89 0.28 -4.20
CA GLU A 94 -5.64 -0.47 -3.18
C GLU A 94 -4.76 -1.54 -2.51
N LEU A 95 -3.93 -2.26 -3.28
CA LEU A 95 -2.98 -3.24 -2.73
C LEU A 95 -1.96 -2.59 -1.79
N ILE A 96 -1.44 -1.41 -2.12
CA ILE A 96 -0.53 -0.67 -1.23
C ILE A 96 -1.26 -0.23 0.04
N ASN A 97 -2.48 0.28 -0.07
CA ASN A 97 -3.26 0.70 1.10
C ASN A 97 -3.58 -0.48 2.03
N GLU A 98 -3.95 -1.65 1.48
CA GLU A 98 -4.10 -2.88 2.26
C GLU A 98 -2.79 -3.26 2.96
N TYR A 99 -1.67 -3.25 2.23
CA TYR A 99 -0.37 -3.54 2.81
C TYR A 99 -0.06 -2.63 4.01
N LEU A 100 -0.21 -1.32 3.85
CA LEU A 100 0.06 -0.35 4.91
C LEU A 100 -0.83 -0.57 6.14
N THR A 101 -2.08 -0.97 5.91
CA THR A 101 -3.05 -1.27 6.97
C THR A 101 -2.66 -2.54 7.73
N LEU A 102 -2.39 -3.65 7.00
CA LEU A 102 -1.98 -4.92 7.59
C LEU A 102 -0.62 -4.85 8.28
N ASP A 103 0.36 -4.16 7.68
CA ASP A 103 1.68 -3.96 8.27
C ASP A 103 1.57 -3.23 9.62
N ARG A 104 0.73 -2.19 9.69
CA ARG A 104 0.45 -1.47 10.94
C ARG A 104 -0.20 -2.38 11.98
N PHE A 105 -1.17 -3.18 11.58
CA PHE A 105 -1.87 -4.12 12.45
C PHE A 105 -0.91 -5.16 13.04
N TYR A 106 -0.13 -5.83 12.20
CA TYR A 106 0.79 -6.88 12.65
C TYR A 106 1.99 -6.34 13.42
N ARG A 107 2.50 -5.14 13.12
CA ARG A 107 3.57 -4.50 13.92
C ARG A 107 3.10 -4.14 15.33
N LYS A 108 1.87 -3.64 15.49
CA LYS A 108 1.30 -3.37 16.82
C LYS A 108 1.17 -4.65 17.65
N GLY A 109 0.88 -5.78 17.03
CA GLY A 109 0.79 -7.09 17.70
C GLY A 109 2.15 -7.64 18.16
N GLN A 110 3.25 -7.30 17.49
CA GLN A 110 4.60 -7.79 17.85
C GLN A 110 5.17 -7.13 19.12
N GLY A 111 4.64 -6.01 19.57
CA GLY A 111 5.06 -5.33 20.80
C GLY A 111 4.51 -5.94 22.09
N ARG A 112 3.54 -6.82 22.04
CA ARG A 112 3.08 -7.62 23.17
C ARG A 112 3.87 -8.93 23.23
N ARG A 113 4.91 -8.92 24.06
CA ARG A 113 5.66 -10.10 24.46
C ARG A 113 4.69 -11.10 25.09
N THR A 114 4.25 -12.09 24.31
CA THR A 114 3.55 -13.27 24.84
C THR A 114 4.61 -14.27 25.30
N ASP A 115 5.03 -14.17 26.54
CA ASP A 115 5.93 -15.12 27.21
C ASP A 115 5.22 -16.43 27.56
N LEU A 116 4.43 -16.98 26.68
CA LEU A 116 3.83 -18.31 26.89
C LEU A 116 3.55 -18.95 25.54
N THR A 117 4.53 -19.60 24.99
CA THR A 117 4.47 -20.95 24.42
C THR A 117 5.71 -21.21 23.58
N SER A 118 6.50 -22.16 24.03
CA SER A 118 7.61 -22.79 23.31
C SER A 118 7.08 -23.64 22.15
N VAL A 119 6.57 -23.00 21.11
CA VAL A 119 6.41 -23.64 19.80
C VAL A 119 7.44 -22.96 18.89
N LYS A 120 8.41 -23.75 18.41
CA LYS A 120 9.28 -23.37 17.29
C LYS A 120 8.41 -23.09 16.08
N SER A 121 7.77 -21.92 16.03
CA SER A 121 7.07 -21.47 14.86
C SER A 121 8.13 -21.05 13.84
N ASN A 122 8.11 -21.68 12.66
CA ASN A 122 8.72 -21.13 11.46
C ASN A 122 8.39 -19.64 11.45
N ARG A 123 9.40 -18.77 11.65
CA ARG A 123 9.25 -17.31 11.64
C ARG A 123 8.96 -16.87 10.21
N SER A 124 7.71 -17.04 9.78
CA SER A 124 7.23 -16.36 8.60
C SER A 124 7.45 -14.86 8.81
N SER A 125 8.12 -14.22 7.88
CA SER A 125 8.31 -12.77 7.97
C SER A 125 6.93 -12.11 7.98
N SER A 126 6.77 -10.97 8.68
CA SER A 126 5.50 -10.21 8.65
C SER A 126 5.00 -9.99 7.22
N ARG A 127 5.93 -9.84 6.27
CA ARG A 127 5.65 -9.73 4.84
C ARG A 127 5.01 -10.98 4.25
N ASP A 128 5.44 -12.18 4.66
CA ASP A 128 4.86 -13.43 4.15
C ASP A 128 3.45 -13.63 4.68
N ILE A 129 3.19 -13.23 5.92
CA ILE A 129 1.85 -13.23 6.49
C ILE A 129 0.95 -12.28 5.70
N VAL A 130 1.40 -11.04 5.50
CA VAL A 130 0.64 -10.01 4.77
C VAL A 130 0.40 -10.42 3.31
N SER A 131 1.41 -10.95 2.60
CA SER A 131 1.25 -11.39 1.21
C SER A 131 0.21 -12.51 1.07
N LYS A 132 0.19 -13.44 2.02
CA LYS A 132 -0.80 -14.52 2.08
C LYS A 132 -2.21 -13.98 2.34
N GLU A 133 -2.37 -13.02 3.26
CA GLU A 133 -3.65 -12.35 3.51
C GLU A 133 -4.16 -11.61 2.29
N MET A 134 -3.27 -10.91 1.58
CA MET A 134 -3.61 -10.16 0.36
C MET A 134 -3.82 -11.05 -0.87
N GLY A 135 -3.39 -12.31 -0.83
CA GLY A 135 -3.49 -13.25 -1.95
C GLY A 135 -2.54 -12.95 -3.11
N ILE A 136 -1.39 -12.30 -2.85
CA ILE A 136 -0.35 -12.00 -3.84
C ILE A 136 0.98 -12.63 -3.42
N SER A 137 1.91 -12.80 -4.38
CA SER A 137 3.22 -13.36 -4.05
C SER A 137 4.05 -12.38 -3.22
N SER A 138 4.88 -12.90 -2.28
CA SER A 138 5.80 -12.07 -1.49
C SER A 138 6.75 -11.25 -2.36
N SER A 139 7.18 -11.79 -3.51
CA SER A 139 8.05 -11.08 -4.46
C SER A 139 7.33 -9.91 -5.14
N GLN A 140 6.06 -10.10 -5.52
CA GLN A 140 5.25 -9.03 -6.09
C GLN A 140 4.99 -7.92 -5.07
N LEU A 141 4.62 -8.29 -3.85
CA LEU A 141 4.44 -7.36 -2.74
C LEU A 141 5.72 -6.57 -2.47
N GLN A 142 6.88 -7.23 -2.42
CA GLN A 142 8.16 -6.57 -2.18
C GLN A 142 8.48 -5.52 -3.24
N ARG A 143 8.24 -5.82 -4.52
CA ARG A 143 8.44 -4.86 -5.61
C ARG A 143 7.49 -3.68 -5.52
N LEU A 144 6.22 -3.90 -5.21
CA LEU A 144 5.23 -2.83 -5.03
C LEU A 144 5.59 -1.91 -3.85
N ILE A 145 6.01 -2.48 -2.72
CA ILE A 145 6.49 -1.70 -1.56
C ILE A 145 7.72 -0.86 -1.93
N PHE A 146 8.65 -1.45 -2.67
CA PHE A 146 9.84 -0.75 -3.14
C PHE A 146 9.48 0.43 -4.07
N ILE A 147 8.59 0.20 -5.04
CA ILE A 147 8.10 1.24 -5.95
C ILE A 147 7.42 2.36 -5.15
N HIS A 148 6.49 2.01 -4.25
CA HIS A 148 5.78 2.98 -3.42
C HIS A 148 6.73 3.82 -2.55
N LYS A 149 7.81 3.22 -2.05
CA LYS A 149 8.81 3.92 -1.21
C LYS A 149 9.61 4.96 -1.98
N TYR A 150 10.03 4.65 -3.20
CA TYR A 150 10.97 5.48 -3.95
C TYR A 150 10.29 6.36 -5.00
N HIS A 151 9.21 5.87 -5.63
CA HIS A 151 8.45 6.54 -6.68
C HIS A 151 6.94 6.25 -6.54
N PRO A 152 6.26 6.83 -5.53
CA PRO A 152 4.84 6.58 -5.29
C PRO A 152 3.96 6.94 -6.48
N GLU A 153 4.37 7.91 -7.32
CA GLU A 153 3.69 8.29 -8.56
C GLU A 153 3.62 7.17 -9.59
N HIS A 154 4.56 6.22 -9.57
CA HIS A 154 4.53 5.06 -10.47
C HIS A 154 3.36 4.13 -10.19
N ILE A 155 2.80 4.13 -8.97
CA ILE A 155 1.62 3.31 -8.64
C ILE A 155 0.43 3.70 -9.52
N GLU A 156 0.21 4.98 -9.79
CA GLU A 156 -0.85 5.44 -10.71
C GLU A 156 -0.57 5.06 -12.16
N LEU A 157 0.70 5.02 -12.57
CA LEU A 157 1.08 4.58 -13.92
C LEU A 157 0.89 3.06 -14.08
N LEU A 158 1.11 2.29 -13.02
CA LEU A 158 0.79 0.86 -12.98
C LEU A 158 -0.72 0.63 -13.11
N ASP A 159 -1.54 1.38 -12.37
CA ASP A 159 -3.00 1.27 -12.44
C ASP A 159 -3.57 1.67 -13.81
N LYS A 160 -2.93 2.60 -14.51
CA LYS A 160 -3.25 2.97 -15.89
C LYS A 160 -2.70 2.00 -16.95
N GLY A 161 -1.93 1.00 -16.55
CA GLY A 161 -1.28 0.07 -17.48
C GLY A 161 -0.15 0.66 -18.33
N ILE A 162 0.32 1.86 -17.99
CA ILE A 162 1.41 2.54 -18.72
C ILE A 162 2.76 1.89 -18.39
N LEU A 163 2.94 1.45 -17.14
CA LEU A 163 4.11 0.73 -16.67
C LEU A 163 3.74 -0.64 -16.14
N THR A 164 4.67 -1.58 -16.23
CA THR A 164 4.60 -2.84 -15.49
C THR A 164 5.40 -2.76 -14.20
N ILE A 165 5.09 -3.60 -13.21
CA ILE A 165 5.84 -3.69 -11.95
C ILE A 165 7.34 -3.88 -12.21
N ASN A 166 7.69 -4.75 -13.19
CA ASN A 166 9.09 -5.02 -13.51
C ASN A 166 9.81 -3.81 -14.12
N GLN A 167 9.17 -3.13 -15.05
CA GLN A 167 9.73 -1.92 -15.69
C GLN A 167 9.99 -0.83 -14.65
N SER A 168 8.98 -0.52 -13.83
CA SER A 168 9.11 0.48 -12.76
C SER A 168 10.22 0.10 -11.77
N TYR A 169 10.24 -1.15 -11.31
CA TYR A 169 11.24 -1.63 -10.36
C TYR A 169 12.68 -1.52 -10.91
N LEU A 170 12.91 -1.94 -12.17
CA LEU A 170 14.22 -1.86 -12.81
C LEU A 170 14.66 -0.42 -13.08
N GLN A 171 13.73 0.45 -13.46
CA GLN A 171 14.02 1.87 -13.65
C GLN A 171 14.53 2.50 -12.35
N ILE A 172 13.79 2.32 -11.26
CA ILE A 172 14.18 2.86 -9.94
C ILE A 172 15.53 2.32 -9.49
N GLN A 173 15.79 1.02 -9.70
CA GLN A 173 17.08 0.45 -9.36
C GLN A 173 18.25 1.08 -10.13
N ARG A 174 18.07 1.41 -11.43
CA ARG A 174 19.09 2.10 -12.23
C ARG A 174 19.34 3.49 -11.69
N GLU A 175 18.30 4.25 -11.44
CA GLU A 175 18.40 5.61 -10.88
C GLU A 175 19.13 5.65 -9.53
N LEU A 176 18.85 4.69 -8.64
CA LEU A 176 19.53 4.59 -7.35
C LEU A 176 21.03 4.27 -7.53
N LYS A 177 21.37 3.32 -8.41
CA LYS A 177 22.78 2.99 -8.71
C LYS A 177 23.53 4.17 -9.32
N GLU A 178 22.90 4.93 -10.19
CA GLU A 178 23.51 6.13 -10.78
C GLU A 178 23.75 7.23 -9.73
N LYS A 179 22.81 7.43 -8.80
CA LYS A 179 22.97 8.37 -7.67
C LYS A 179 24.16 7.96 -6.79
N GLU A 180 24.21 6.69 -6.36
CA GLU A 180 25.32 6.16 -5.57
C GLU A 180 26.68 6.30 -6.30
N SER A 181 26.70 6.05 -7.61
CA SER A 181 27.93 6.19 -8.42
C SER A 181 28.38 7.64 -8.55
N ARG A 182 27.47 8.61 -8.52
CA ARG A 182 27.80 10.05 -8.55
C ARG A 182 28.32 10.53 -7.18
N GLU A 183 27.71 10.06 -6.09
CA GLU A 183 28.11 10.41 -4.73
C GLU A 183 29.48 9.81 -4.35
N ASN A 184 29.77 8.59 -4.82
CA ASN A 184 31.03 7.89 -4.56
C ASN A 184 32.19 8.29 -5.49
N LYS A 185 32.01 9.23 -6.44
CA LYS A 185 33.13 9.78 -7.22
C LYS A 185 33.99 10.67 -6.32
N PRO A 186 35.26 10.32 -6.04
CA PRO A 186 36.12 11.15 -5.21
C PRO A 186 36.27 12.51 -5.88
N ASN A 187 36.12 13.57 -5.07
CA ASN A 187 36.25 14.95 -5.51
C ASN A 187 37.70 15.24 -5.89
N ASN A 188 38.10 14.91 -7.13
CA ASN A 188 39.45 15.00 -7.64
C ASN A 188 39.89 16.44 -7.96
N LYS A 189 39.11 17.46 -7.47
CA LYS A 189 39.46 18.88 -7.69
C LYS A 189 40.48 19.45 -6.70
N SER A 190 40.91 18.70 -5.68
CA SER A 190 41.88 19.22 -4.68
C SER A 190 43.32 18.78 -4.89
N LYS A 191 43.66 18.01 -5.93
CA LYS A 191 45.05 17.60 -6.23
C LYS A 191 45.74 18.38 -7.35
N ALA A 192 45.05 19.21 -8.09
CA ALA A 192 45.62 19.96 -9.22
C ALA A 192 46.33 21.28 -8.82
N THR A 193 46.15 21.77 -7.60
CA THR A 193 46.72 23.06 -7.16
C THR A 193 47.99 22.93 -6.29
N LYS A 194 48.42 21.70 -5.94
CA LYS A 194 49.67 21.53 -5.17
C LYS A 194 50.90 21.20 -6.03
N ASN A 195 50.75 20.92 -7.31
CA ASN A 195 51.91 20.60 -8.18
C ASN A 195 52.43 21.78 -9.01
N SER A 196 51.80 22.97 -8.98
CA SER A 196 52.30 24.17 -9.69
C SER A 196 53.21 25.08 -8.85
N SER A 197 53.23 24.91 -7.52
CA SER A 197 54.09 25.75 -6.66
C SER A 197 55.51 25.22 -6.47
N TRP A 198 55.79 23.96 -6.84
CA TRP A 198 57.15 23.38 -6.69
C TRP A 198 58.04 23.55 -7.93
N ARG A 199 57.53 24.02 -9.05
CA ARG A 199 58.37 24.26 -10.25
C ARG A 199 58.98 25.67 -10.32
N PHE A 200 58.62 26.59 -9.46
CA PHE A 200 59.18 27.95 -9.45
C PHE A 200 60.37 28.13 -8.53
N TYR A 201 60.67 27.17 -7.64
CA TYR A 201 61.81 27.25 -6.71
C TYR A 201 63.11 26.59 -7.18
N GLN A 202 63.14 25.94 -8.33
CA GLN A 202 64.40 25.28 -8.84
C GLN A 202 65.10 26.03 -9.98
N LYS A 203 64.68 27.28 -10.32
CA LYS A 203 65.30 28.01 -11.42
C LYS A 203 66.08 29.28 -10.99
N SER A 204 66.28 29.50 -9.68
CA SER A 204 67.03 30.72 -9.21
C SER A 204 68.29 30.42 -8.41
N SER A 205 68.87 29.21 -8.57
CA SER A 205 70.12 28.88 -7.89
C SER A 205 71.26 28.44 -8.83
N HIS A 206 71.20 28.82 -10.13
CA HIS A 206 72.30 28.48 -11.08
C HIS A 206 72.84 29.68 -11.88
N ASP A 207 72.68 30.92 -11.35
CA ASP A 207 73.41 32.06 -11.92
C ASP A 207 74.01 32.89 -10.75
N MET A 208 75.07 32.41 -10.19
CA MET A 208 76.12 33.19 -9.49
C MET A 208 77.35 32.30 -9.24
N SER A 209 78.23 32.22 -10.21
CA SER A 209 79.67 32.09 -10.04
C SER A 209 80.38 32.32 -11.37
#